data_dafb823052ed23978bff5ef7412b5205
#
_entry.id   dafb823052ed23978bff5ef7412b5205
#
_cell.length_a   1.000
_cell.length_b   1.000
_cell.length_c   1.000
_cell.angle_alpha   90.00
_cell.angle_beta   90.00
_cell.angle_gamma   90.00
#
_symmetry.space_group_name_H-M   'P 1'
#
loop_
_entity.id
_entity.type
_entity.pdbx_description
1 polymer ?
#
loop_
_entity_poly.entity_id
_entity_poly.type
_entity_poly.pdbx_seq_one_letter_code
_entity_poly.pdbx_strand_id
1 'polypeptide(L)'
;MTSAATNLPSPSDRALRRTRPRSYTARVALNVIGRLGAKVGLVWIVVVAFFAVFSPFIANSHPILLKANGQWSSPLLKYLTATDVILLVGVAVAAVLYFIKAISAGRRFFIFLVLLTFLIMLSLMFVRPPRVIVYDQYREMERAGEVEYALHTPVPFSPQDYLRDMILSHPLPPSGEHLFGTDTNGG
;
A
#
# COMPACT_ATOMS: atom_id res chain seq x y z
N MET A 1 -5.16 -72.50 9.15
CA MET A 1 -4.72 -71.56 8.04
C MET A 1 -5.86 -70.59 7.77
N THR A 2 -5.82 -69.46 8.37
CA THR A 2 -6.88 -68.44 8.28
C THR A 2 -6.47 -67.42 7.19
N SER A 3 -7.20 -67.42 6.08
CA SER A 3 -6.99 -66.56 4.94
C SER A 3 -7.41 -65.15 5.30
N ALA A 4 -6.45 -64.22 5.45
CA ALA A 4 -6.70 -62.77 5.61
C ALA A 4 -7.18 -62.20 4.28
N ALA A 5 -8.50 -62.03 4.11
CA ALA A 5 -9.08 -61.34 2.99
C ALA A 5 -8.66 -59.86 3.04
N THR A 6 -7.75 -59.45 2.16
CA THR A 6 -7.32 -58.07 1.99
C THR A 6 -8.48 -57.25 1.43
N ASN A 7 -9.18 -56.49 2.27
CA ASN A 7 -10.23 -55.56 1.87
C ASN A 7 -9.64 -54.43 1.03
N LEU A 8 -9.42 -54.62 -0.25
CA LEU A 8 -9.10 -53.60 -1.19
C LEU A 8 -10.36 -52.73 -1.45
N PRO A 9 -10.29 -51.41 -1.28
CA PRO A 9 -11.44 -50.53 -1.54
C PRO A 9 -11.89 -50.66 -3.00
N SER A 10 -13.19 -50.81 -3.19
CA SER A 10 -13.79 -51.01 -4.50
C SER A 10 -13.48 -49.85 -5.47
N PRO A 11 -13.49 -50.07 -6.78
CA PRO A 11 -13.28 -49.00 -7.76
C PRO A 11 -14.28 -47.86 -7.60
N SER A 12 -15.49 -48.12 -7.12
CA SER A 12 -16.51 -47.14 -6.80
C SER A 12 -16.13 -46.23 -5.63
N ASP A 13 -15.49 -46.76 -4.58
CA ASP A 13 -15.03 -45.96 -3.42
C ASP A 13 -13.86 -45.03 -3.76
N ARG A 14 -13.02 -45.44 -4.73
CA ARG A 14 -11.95 -44.62 -5.26
C ARG A 14 -12.46 -43.47 -6.15
N ALA A 15 -13.56 -43.70 -6.89
CA ALA A 15 -14.20 -42.67 -7.74
C ALA A 15 -14.92 -41.61 -6.89
N LEU A 16 -15.57 -42.01 -5.79
CA LEU A 16 -16.27 -41.12 -4.87
C LEU A 16 -15.33 -40.19 -4.06
N ARG A 17 -14.08 -40.60 -3.84
CA ARG A 17 -13.07 -39.74 -3.19
C ARG A 17 -12.53 -38.60 -4.07
N ARG A 18 -12.72 -38.66 -5.39
CA ARG A 18 -12.08 -37.72 -6.34
C ARG A 18 -12.83 -36.44 -6.65
N THR A 19 -14.06 -36.30 -6.25
CA THR A 19 -14.83 -35.11 -6.57
C THR A 19 -15.53 -34.51 -5.35
N ARG A 20 -14.77 -33.83 -4.49
CA ARG A 20 -15.41 -32.77 -3.72
C ARG A 20 -15.88 -31.73 -4.73
N PRO A 21 -17.19 -31.52 -4.92
CA PRO A 21 -17.67 -30.50 -5.85
C PRO A 21 -17.13 -29.16 -5.36
N ARG A 22 -16.31 -28.49 -6.19
CA ARG A 22 -15.89 -27.12 -5.90
C ARG A 22 -17.17 -26.30 -5.72
N SER A 23 -17.22 -25.50 -4.65
CA SER A 23 -18.33 -24.59 -4.38
C SER A 23 -18.70 -23.84 -5.67
N TYR A 24 -20.00 -23.64 -5.91
CA TYR A 24 -20.51 -22.91 -7.06
C TYR A 24 -19.78 -21.57 -7.23
N THR A 25 -19.58 -20.84 -6.14
CA THR A 25 -18.82 -19.58 -6.11
C THR A 25 -17.38 -19.73 -6.59
N ALA A 26 -16.69 -20.81 -6.23
CA ALA A 26 -15.33 -21.06 -6.68
C ALA A 26 -15.26 -21.35 -8.20
N ARG A 27 -16.27 -22.04 -8.76
CA ARG A 27 -16.35 -22.30 -10.21
C ARG A 27 -16.63 -21.00 -10.98
N VAL A 28 -17.56 -20.18 -10.50
CA VAL A 28 -17.87 -18.88 -11.11
C VAL A 28 -16.65 -17.96 -11.07
N ALA A 29 -15.98 -17.85 -9.92
CA ALA A 29 -14.79 -17.03 -9.78
C ALA A 29 -13.66 -17.46 -10.74
N LEU A 30 -13.41 -18.77 -10.87
CA LEU A 30 -12.39 -19.26 -11.80
C LEU A 30 -12.75 -18.99 -13.28
N ASN A 31 -14.01 -19.11 -13.65
CA ASN A 31 -14.47 -18.81 -15.00
C ASN A 31 -14.38 -17.31 -15.31
N VAL A 32 -14.67 -16.44 -14.33
CA VAL A 32 -14.53 -14.99 -14.48
C VAL A 32 -13.06 -14.61 -14.64
N ILE A 33 -12.19 -15.08 -13.72
CA ILE A 33 -10.74 -14.80 -13.75
C ILE A 33 -10.07 -15.38 -15.01
N GLY A 34 -10.64 -16.42 -15.61
CA GLY A 34 -10.19 -17.00 -16.86
C GLY A 34 -10.34 -16.06 -18.08
N ARG A 35 -11.27 -15.10 -18.03
CA ARG A 35 -11.54 -14.17 -19.13
C ARG A 35 -10.47 -13.07 -19.20
N LEU A 36 -10.03 -12.72 -20.41
CA LEU A 36 -8.96 -11.74 -20.63
C LEU A 36 -9.32 -10.36 -20.04
N GLY A 37 -10.56 -9.90 -20.21
CA GLY A 37 -11.03 -8.64 -19.62
C GLY A 37 -10.98 -8.61 -18.09
N ALA A 38 -11.29 -9.73 -17.43
CA ALA A 38 -11.19 -9.82 -15.96
C ALA A 38 -9.74 -9.77 -15.48
N LYS A 39 -8.81 -10.40 -16.23
CA LYS A 39 -7.38 -10.32 -15.91
C LYS A 39 -6.85 -8.90 -16.03
N VAL A 40 -7.19 -8.20 -17.11
CA VAL A 40 -6.82 -6.78 -17.33
C VAL A 40 -7.38 -5.91 -16.22
N GLY A 41 -8.67 -6.07 -15.88
CA GLY A 41 -9.29 -5.33 -14.77
C GLY A 41 -8.62 -5.60 -13.43
N LEU A 42 -8.27 -6.87 -13.15
CA LEU A 42 -7.57 -7.23 -11.90
C LEU A 42 -6.17 -6.61 -11.84
N VAL A 43 -5.41 -6.66 -12.94
CA VAL A 43 -4.09 -6.01 -13.02
C VAL A 43 -4.22 -4.51 -12.78
N TRP A 44 -5.21 -3.86 -13.39
CA TRP A 44 -5.47 -2.44 -13.19
C TRP A 44 -5.78 -2.11 -11.73
N ILE A 45 -6.64 -2.90 -11.08
CA ILE A 45 -6.95 -2.73 -9.64
C ILE A 45 -5.68 -2.87 -8.79
N VAL A 46 -4.82 -3.85 -9.08
CA VAL A 46 -3.56 -4.04 -8.36
C VAL A 46 -2.63 -2.85 -8.55
N VAL A 47 -2.53 -2.32 -9.77
CA VAL A 47 -1.71 -1.14 -10.08
C VAL A 47 -2.22 0.08 -9.30
N VAL A 48 -3.52 0.36 -9.36
CA VAL A 48 -4.12 1.48 -8.61
C VAL A 48 -3.93 1.31 -7.10
N ALA A 49 -4.16 0.11 -6.58
CA ALA A 49 -3.96 -0.20 -5.16
C ALA A 49 -2.49 -0.01 -4.74
N PHE A 50 -1.53 -0.41 -5.60
CA PHE A 50 -0.11 -0.17 -5.36
C PHE A 50 0.19 1.33 -5.23
N PHE A 51 -0.24 2.14 -6.18
CA PHE A 51 -0.04 3.59 -6.11
C PHE A 51 -0.74 4.22 -4.90
N ALA A 52 -1.94 3.76 -4.54
CA ALA A 52 -2.65 4.25 -3.37
C ALA A 52 -1.90 3.95 -2.06
N VAL A 53 -1.37 2.73 -1.91
CA VAL A 53 -0.63 2.32 -0.70
C VAL A 53 0.72 3.02 -0.60
N PHE A 54 1.44 3.16 -1.73
CA PHE A 54 2.78 3.75 -1.76
C PHE A 54 2.78 5.25 -2.07
N SER A 55 1.60 5.89 -2.14
CA SER A 55 1.44 7.32 -2.39
C SER A 55 2.37 8.20 -1.53
N PRO A 56 2.51 8.00 -0.20
CA PRO A 56 3.38 8.83 0.62
C PRO A 56 4.86 8.79 0.21
N PHE A 57 5.30 7.69 -0.43
CA PHE A 57 6.68 7.53 -0.90
C PHE A 57 6.88 7.96 -2.35
N ILE A 58 5.80 8.15 -3.10
CA ILE A 58 5.84 8.55 -4.51
C ILE A 58 5.68 10.05 -4.65
N ALA A 59 4.73 10.64 -3.91
CA ALA A 59 4.41 12.06 -3.98
C ALA A 59 4.27 12.64 -2.57
N ASN A 60 5.28 13.40 -2.14
CA ASN A 60 5.30 14.04 -0.83
C ASN A 60 6.28 15.20 -0.83
N SER A 61 5.93 16.28 -0.14
CA SER A 61 6.79 17.47 0.04
C SER A 61 7.91 17.26 1.06
N HIS A 62 7.83 16.20 1.87
CA HIS A 62 8.83 15.90 2.89
C HIS A 62 9.87 14.90 2.36
N PRO A 63 11.18 15.12 2.59
CA PRO A 63 12.21 14.18 2.18
C PRO A 63 12.08 12.85 2.91
N ILE A 64 12.34 11.76 2.16
CA ILE A 64 12.37 10.39 2.70
C ILE A 64 13.49 10.27 3.73
N LEU A 65 14.64 10.85 3.42
CA LEU A 65 15.82 10.84 4.26
C LEU A 65 16.49 12.22 4.22
N LEU A 66 16.82 12.73 5.40
CA LEU A 66 17.46 14.02 5.58
C LEU A 66 18.67 13.86 6.50
N LYS A 67 19.79 14.47 6.12
CA LYS A 67 20.95 14.63 6.99
C LYS A 67 21.21 16.10 7.22
N ALA A 68 21.04 16.57 8.46
CA ALA A 68 21.32 17.92 8.89
C ALA A 68 22.08 17.89 10.22
N ASN A 69 23.09 18.75 10.37
CA ASN A 69 23.93 18.82 11.57
C ASN A 69 24.54 17.46 11.98
N GLY A 70 24.93 16.63 10.99
CA GLY A 70 25.47 15.29 11.24
C GLY A 70 24.45 14.24 11.69
N GLN A 71 23.18 14.56 11.85
CA GLN A 71 22.12 13.65 12.29
C GLN A 71 21.25 13.19 11.12
N TRP A 72 20.96 11.89 11.08
CA TRP A 72 20.03 11.32 10.13
C TRP A 72 18.62 11.37 10.68
N SER A 73 17.66 11.81 9.88
CA SER A 73 16.25 11.83 10.19
C SER A 73 15.42 11.43 8.97
N SER A 74 14.21 10.96 9.19
CA SER A 74 13.24 10.71 8.13
C SER A 74 11.99 11.58 8.39
N PRO A 75 11.95 12.79 7.84
CA PRO A 75 10.81 13.66 7.98
C PRO A 75 9.53 13.02 7.46
N LEU A 76 9.57 12.35 6.31
CA LEU A 76 8.41 11.68 5.73
C LEU A 76 7.72 10.75 6.73
N LEU A 77 8.47 9.93 7.47
CA LEU A 77 7.88 9.00 8.44
C LEU A 77 7.20 9.71 9.61
N LYS A 78 7.67 10.91 9.98
CA LYS A 78 7.08 11.72 11.06
C LYS A 78 5.73 12.32 10.66
N TYR A 79 5.52 12.55 9.37
CA TYR A 79 4.30 13.15 8.83
C TYR A 79 3.30 12.12 8.27
N LEU A 80 3.58 10.82 8.37
CA LEU A 80 2.63 9.79 7.99
C LEU A 80 1.34 9.91 8.80
N THR A 81 0.22 9.85 8.09
CA THR A 81 -1.10 9.83 8.73
C THR A 81 -1.44 8.43 9.26
N ALA A 82 -2.41 8.35 10.16
CA ALA A 82 -2.90 7.05 10.64
C ALA A 82 -3.38 6.16 9.48
N THR A 83 -3.98 6.76 8.45
CA THR A 83 -4.43 6.04 7.25
C THR A 83 -3.26 5.44 6.48
N ASP A 84 -2.18 6.19 6.30
CA ASP A 84 -0.99 5.70 5.59
C ASP A 84 -0.36 4.52 6.32
N VAL A 85 -0.25 4.62 7.65
CA VAL A 85 0.29 3.53 8.49
C VAL A 85 -0.60 2.29 8.40
N ILE A 86 -1.93 2.45 8.47
CA ILE A 86 -2.88 1.33 8.35
C ILE A 86 -2.75 0.65 6.98
N LEU A 87 -2.65 1.41 5.89
CA LEU A 87 -2.52 0.86 4.54
C LEU A 87 -1.19 0.13 4.36
N LEU A 88 -0.06 0.76 4.73
CA LEU A 88 1.28 0.18 4.57
C LEU A 88 1.45 -1.10 5.41
N VAL A 89 1.14 -1.01 6.70
CA VAL A 89 1.29 -2.16 7.61
C VAL A 89 0.25 -3.22 7.31
N GLY A 90 -0.98 -2.83 6.97
CA GLY A 90 -2.04 -3.76 6.57
C GLY A 90 -1.67 -4.58 5.35
N VAL A 91 -1.11 -3.95 4.31
CA VAL A 91 -0.60 -4.66 3.11
C VAL A 91 0.58 -5.56 3.46
N ALA A 92 1.51 -5.10 4.31
CA ALA A 92 2.63 -5.93 4.75
C ALA A 92 2.15 -7.17 5.52
N VAL A 93 1.19 -7.02 6.44
CA VAL A 93 0.57 -8.14 7.17
C VAL A 93 -0.14 -9.09 6.21
N ALA A 94 -0.92 -8.57 5.24
CA ALA A 94 -1.58 -9.38 4.24
C ALA A 94 -0.58 -10.19 3.40
N ALA A 95 0.51 -9.57 2.98
CA ALA A 95 1.60 -10.23 2.24
C ALA A 95 2.25 -11.33 3.07
N VAL A 96 2.61 -11.07 4.32
CA VAL A 96 3.20 -12.07 5.22
C VAL A 96 2.25 -13.27 5.39
N LEU A 97 0.96 -13.01 5.69
CA LEU A 97 -0.03 -14.07 5.84
C LEU A 97 -0.26 -14.86 4.55
N TYR A 98 -0.11 -14.23 3.38
CA TYR A 98 -0.21 -14.91 2.09
C TYR A 98 0.90 -15.96 1.92
N PHE A 99 2.13 -15.65 2.32
CA PHE A 99 3.27 -16.57 2.21
C PHE A 99 3.24 -17.71 3.25
N ILE A 100 2.52 -17.57 4.36
CA ILE A 100 2.39 -18.64 5.36
C ILE A 100 1.42 -19.70 4.87
N LYS A 101 1.92 -20.73 4.16
CA LYS A 101 1.11 -21.81 3.58
C LYS A 101 0.52 -22.77 4.61
N ALA A 102 1.06 -22.82 5.83
CA ALA A 102 0.64 -23.73 6.90
C ALA A 102 -0.79 -23.47 7.43
N ILE A 103 -1.33 -22.27 7.20
CA ILE A 103 -2.63 -21.84 7.74
C ILE A 103 -3.69 -21.90 6.62
N SER A 104 -4.89 -22.43 6.92
CA SER A 104 -6.00 -22.44 5.97
C SER A 104 -6.46 -21.01 5.60
N ALA A 105 -6.98 -20.81 4.38
CA ALA A 105 -7.37 -19.49 3.88
C ALA A 105 -8.37 -18.76 4.79
N GLY A 106 -9.40 -19.45 5.31
CA GLY A 106 -10.37 -18.86 6.23
C GLY A 106 -9.74 -18.39 7.55
N ARG A 107 -8.80 -19.19 8.10
CA ARG A 107 -8.09 -18.81 9.32
C ARG A 107 -7.15 -17.62 9.09
N ARG A 108 -6.46 -17.57 7.94
CA ARG A 108 -5.64 -16.41 7.54
C ARG A 108 -6.48 -15.14 7.46
N PHE A 109 -7.64 -15.21 6.82
CA PHE A 109 -8.56 -14.08 6.71
C PHE A 109 -9.03 -13.59 8.09
N PHE A 110 -9.39 -14.51 8.98
CA PHE A 110 -9.79 -14.14 10.35
C PHE A 110 -8.64 -13.48 11.12
N ILE A 111 -7.42 -14.05 11.06
CA ILE A 111 -6.23 -13.47 11.69
C ILE A 111 -5.96 -12.07 11.12
N PHE A 112 -6.07 -11.91 9.79
CA PHE A 112 -5.89 -10.61 9.14
C PHE A 112 -6.89 -9.58 9.68
N LEU A 113 -8.18 -9.92 9.80
CA LEU A 113 -9.19 -9.01 10.33
C LEU A 113 -8.91 -8.60 11.78
N VAL A 114 -8.50 -9.54 12.63
CA VAL A 114 -8.15 -9.25 14.03
C VAL A 114 -6.94 -8.32 14.10
N LEU A 115 -5.87 -8.62 13.35
CA LEU A 115 -4.67 -7.78 13.31
C LEU A 115 -4.96 -6.40 12.73
N LEU A 116 -5.77 -6.31 11.68
CA LEU A 116 -6.17 -5.05 11.07
C LEU A 116 -6.99 -4.19 12.05
N THR A 117 -7.94 -4.78 12.77
CA THR A 117 -8.71 -4.05 13.80
C THR A 117 -7.80 -3.52 14.90
N PHE A 118 -6.89 -4.35 15.37
CA PHE A 118 -5.90 -3.94 16.38
C PHE A 118 -4.99 -2.82 15.85
N LEU A 119 -4.51 -2.94 14.61
CA LEU A 119 -3.69 -1.92 13.94
C LEU A 119 -4.44 -0.59 13.81
N ILE A 120 -5.73 -0.61 13.44
CA ILE A 120 -6.56 0.60 13.37
C ILE A 120 -6.64 1.27 14.73
N MET A 121 -6.98 0.52 15.79
CA MET A 121 -7.03 1.06 17.16
C MET A 121 -5.70 1.69 17.57
N LEU A 122 -4.60 0.98 17.33
CA LEU A 122 -3.27 1.44 17.70
C LEU A 122 -2.87 2.70 16.90
N SER A 123 -3.12 2.71 15.60
CA SER A 123 -2.81 3.87 14.74
C SER A 123 -3.58 5.10 15.14
N LEU A 124 -4.88 4.99 15.42
CA LEU A 124 -5.69 6.12 15.85
C LEU A 124 -5.29 6.65 17.23
N MET A 125 -4.73 5.79 18.10
CA MET A 125 -4.30 6.19 19.43
C MET A 125 -2.93 6.87 19.43
N PHE A 126 -1.97 6.33 18.65
CA PHE A 126 -0.55 6.73 18.73
C PHE A 126 -0.09 7.60 17.56
N VAL A 127 -0.66 7.43 16.36
CA VAL A 127 -0.25 8.20 15.19
C VAL A 127 -0.93 9.57 15.22
N ARG A 128 -0.16 10.59 15.58
CA ARG A 128 -0.63 11.98 15.62
C ARG A 128 0.32 12.83 14.78
N PRO A 129 0.04 13.02 13.49
CA PRO A 129 0.84 13.91 12.67
C PRO A 129 0.78 15.33 13.23
N PRO A 130 1.82 16.16 13.05
CA PRO A 130 1.81 17.54 13.44
C PRO A 130 0.60 18.28 12.84
N ARG A 131 -0.05 19.12 13.65
CA ARG A 131 -1.24 19.88 13.20
C ARG A 131 -0.91 20.97 12.19
N VAL A 132 0.31 21.49 12.27
CA VAL A 132 0.81 22.51 11.34
C VAL A 132 1.85 21.82 10.47
N ILE A 133 1.58 21.78 9.18
CA ILE A 133 2.49 21.24 8.18
C ILE A 133 3.04 22.44 7.42
N VAL A 134 4.35 22.64 7.51
CA VAL A 134 5.07 23.64 6.71
C VAL A 134 5.73 22.87 5.58
N TYR A 135 5.14 22.95 4.39
CA TYR A 135 5.58 22.15 3.24
C TYR A 135 6.95 22.62 2.72
N ASP A 136 7.25 23.90 2.82
CA ASP A 136 8.49 24.49 2.32
C ASP A 136 9.67 24.44 3.30
N GLN A 137 9.45 24.08 4.56
CA GLN A 137 10.47 24.09 5.61
C GLN A 137 11.77 23.40 5.19
N TYR A 138 11.69 22.23 4.59
CA TYR A 138 12.88 21.46 4.20
C TYR A 138 13.56 22.01 2.96
N ARG A 139 12.79 22.58 2.02
CA ARG A 139 13.31 23.27 0.84
C ARG A 139 14.03 24.56 1.23
N GLU A 140 13.51 25.29 2.22
CA GLU A 140 14.16 26.49 2.77
C GLU A 140 15.47 26.14 3.46
N MET A 141 15.50 25.09 4.29
CA MET A 141 16.72 24.58 4.91
C MET A 141 17.78 24.17 3.87
N GLU A 142 17.38 23.57 2.76
CA GLU A 142 18.26 23.24 1.65
C GLU A 142 18.81 24.52 0.96
N ARG A 143 17.94 25.50 0.69
CA ARG A 143 18.36 26.79 0.12
C ARG A 143 19.29 27.57 1.04
N ALA A 144 19.09 27.44 2.36
CA ALA A 144 19.97 28.04 3.37
C ALA A 144 21.31 27.28 3.54
N GLY A 145 21.49 26.11 2.91
CA GLY A 145 22.70 25.30 3.03
C GLY A 145 22.84 24.57 4.36
N GLU A 146 21.77 24.43 5.12
CA GLU A 146 21.76 23.74 6.43
C GLU A 146 21.66 22.22 6.30
N VAL A 147 21.40 21.71 5.09
CA VAL A 147 21.21 20.29 4.79
C VAL A 147 22.42 19.73 4.09
N GLU A 148 23.04 18.70 4.67
CA GLU A 148 24.18 18.00 4.06
C GLU A 148 23.74 17.04 2.97
N TYR A 149 22.57 16.40 3.14
CA TYR A 149 21.99 15.44 2.20
C TYR A 149 20.48 15.35 2.37
N ALA A 150 19.74 15.38 1.26
CA ALA A 150 18.31 15.13 1.23
C ALA A 150 17.95 14.18 0.09
N LEU A 151 17.15 13.16 0.40
CA LEU A 151 16.55 12.26 -0.58
C LEU A 151 15.06 12.54 -0.64
N HIS A 152 14.63 13.19 -1.71
CA HIS A 152 13.21 13.48 -1.97
C HIS A 152 12.47 12.29 -2.60
N THR A 153 11.16 12.36 -2.55
CA THR A 153 10.27 11.49 -3.32
C THR A 153 10.38 11.80 -4.81
N PRO A 154 10.04 10.85 -5.71
CA PRO A 154 10.04 11.09 -7.16
C PRO A 154 9.23 12.30 -7.59
N VAL A 155 8.11 12.57 -6.91
CA VAL A 155 7.33 13.80 -7.06
C VAL A 155 7.44 14.57 -5.75
N PRO A 156 8.25 15.66 -5.69
CA PRO A 156 8.53 16.38 -4.44
C PRO A 156 7.42 17.36 -4.05
N PHE A 157 6.19 17.06 -4.39
CA PHE A 157 5.01 17.85 -4.10
C PHE A 157 3.92 16.99 -3.47
N SER A 158 3.23 17.54 -2.47
CA SER A 158 2.03 16.94 -1.90
C SER A 158 0.78 17.49 -2.59
N PRO A 159 -0.30 16.72 -2.73
CA PRO A 159 -1.56 17.24 -3.25
C PRO A 159 -2.16 18.39 -2.43
N GLN A 160 -1.65 18.63 -1.23
CA GLN A 160 -2.07 19.71 -0.33
C GLN A 160 -1.02 20.82 -0.21
N ASP A 161 0.05 20.75 -1.01
CA ASP A 161 1.11 21.73 -1.04
C ASP A 161 0.66 22.93 -1.89
N TYR A 162 0.16 23.94 -1.22
CA TYR A 162 -0.17 25.21 -1.87
C TYR A 162 1.06 26.12 -1.81
N LEU A 163 1.57 26.52 -2.96
CA LEU A 163 2.65 27.50 -3.09
C LEU A 163 2.16 28.90 -2.68
N ARG A 164 1.86 29.08 -1.40
CA ARG A 164 1.32 30.34 -0.85
C ARG A 164 2.24 31.53 -1.02
N ASP A 165 3.54 31.29 -1.14
CA ASP A 165 4.56 32.34 -1.19
C ASP A 165 4.85 32.81 -2.61
N MET A 166 4.43 32.09 -3.62
CA MET A 166 4.38 32.59 -4.99
C MET A 166 3.00 33.19 -5.22
N ILE A 167 2.90 34.50 -5.12
CA ILE A 167 1.75 35.26 -5.65
C ILE A 167 1.83 35.16 -7.18
N LEU A 168 1.47 33.98 -7.67
CA LEU A 168 1.36 33.72 -9.10
C LEU A 168 0.09 34.41 -9.58
N SER A 169 0.26 35.55 -10.22
CA SER A 169 -0.85 36.23 -10.88
C SER A 169 -1.50 35.41 -11.99
N HIS A 170 -0.87 34.31 -12.40
CA HIS A 170 -1.32 33.44 -13.50
C HIS A 170 -0.88 32.00 -13.25
N PRO A 171 -1.67 30.98 -13.67
CA PRO A 171 -1.24 29.58 -13.70
C PRO A 171 0.03 29.43 -14.53
N LEU A 172 1.00 28.67 -14.04
CA LEU A 172 2.21 28.36 -14.78
C LEU A 172 1.94 27.26 -15.82
N PRO A 173 2.51 27.38 -17.04
CA PRO A 173 2.44 26.32 -18.02
C PRO A 173 3.21 25.08 -17.56
N PRO A 174 2.97 23.90 -18.18
CA PRO A 174 3.75 22.70 -17.93
C PRO A 174 5.25 22.94 -18.04
N SER A 175 6.00 22.47 -17.05
CA SER A 175 7.46 22.63 -16.95
C SER A 175 8.10 21.36 -16.37
N GLY A 176 9.44 21.33 -16.31
CA GLY A 176 10.16 20.21 -15.67
C GLY A 176 9.86 20.03 -14.18
N GLU A 177 9.47 21.10 -13.49
CA GLU A 177 9.08 21.07 -12.08
C GLU A 177 7.60 20.79 -11.90
N HIS A 178 6.75 21.28 -12.80
CA HIS A 178 5.30 21.10 -12.81
C HIS A 178 4.86 20.48 -14.13
N LEU A 179 4.86 19.15 -14.23
CA LEU A 179 4.59 18.44 -15.47
C LEU A 179 3.23 18.78 -16.10
N PHE A 180 2.24 19.12 -15.32
CA PHE A 180 0.89 19.49 -15.76
C PHE A 180 0.60 20.99 -15.65
N GLY A 181 1.61 21.79 -15.28
CA GLY A 181 1.41 23.20 -14.93
C GLY A 181 0.89 23.36 -13.51
N THR A 182 0.53 24.59 -13.13
CA THR A 182 -0.08 24.88 -11.83
C THR A 182 -1.50 25.42 -12.01
N ASP A 183 -2.35 25.23 -11.00
CA ASP A 183 -3.65 25.90 -10.93
C ASP A 183 -3.50 27.35 -10.39
N THR A 184 -4.61 28.04 -10.21
CA THR A 184 -4.65 29.41 -9.65
C THR A 184 -4.19 29.48 -8.20
N ASN A 185 -4.09 28.35 -7.49
CA ASN A 185 -3.64 28.25 -6.10
C ASN A 185 -2.18 27.75 -6.00
N GLY A 186 -1.52 27.49 -7.15
CA GLY A 186 -0.12 27.06 -7.20
C GLY A 186 0.08 25.56 -6.99
N GLY A 187 -0.96 24.74 -7.08
CA GLY A 187 -0.92 23.27 -6.90
C GLY A 187 -0.94 22.50 -8.21
#